data_e00f33db6323f8c9c770286df7af3b89
#
_entry.id   e00f33db6323f8c9c770286df7af3b89
#
_cell.length_a   1.000
_cell.length_b   1.000
_cell.length_c   1.000
_cell.angle_alpha   90.00
_cell.angle_beta   90.00
_cell.angle_gamma   90.00
#
_symmetry.space_group_name_H-M   'P 1'
#
loop_
_entity.id
_entity.type
_entity.pdbx_description
1 polymer ?
#
loop_
_entity_poly.entity_id
_entity_poly.type
_entity_poly.pdbx_seq_one_letter_code
_entity_poly.pdbx_strand_id
1 'polypeptide(L)'
;MSKKKRKKVAAQDSVYKAPTESTGFVNTLDEVISVKRALDGYSNVPANLGAGSNNLAQTASYVMERFTWDYYTLNILFRDNWIAKAIIEKPANEMLKNGFNINSQIEPDKIDKIMNTWKRTGTNGKFLKCLKWARLYGGCLLIPMIENQGDLSQPLDYDSIMPDSYKGCFTIDRWSGVSPSIELVEDITDPDFGQPKYYDVSDNTTGKTFRIHHSRVIKMIGREMPYWEEIAETYWGASELEHVYTELKKRDDTSANISFLIFLANIRVFKMEGMAQMLSIGDQQAAQRVYETMKSMNHLMCNTGTLAIDKEEDFAMHGYSFTGINDVYESFMLDISGAAEIPVDKLFGRSPSGFNSGAETLQNYYDTIDEKRETYVLEPLEKLIRIITVSALGEIPDDLEISFNPVRRPSDLEKSDIAQKNAQPIFDAYAGGLIGKGTALKELKQQSSITGLWTNITDEMIQDAYEEDKRKEEEESENRNELMAAALGSGDNVFTKEAGESPIDKSNKNAGFS
;
A
#
# COMPACT_ATOMS: atom_id res chain seq x y z
N MET A 1 36.40 -67.53 29.62
CA MET A 1 36.13 -66.94 30.95
C MET A 1 35.99 -65.44 30.84
N SER A 2 35.06 -64.88 31.55
CA SER A 2 34.73 -63.46 31.75
C SER A 2 33.89 -62.73 30.66
N LYS A 3 32.59 -62.74 30.92
CA LYS A 3 31.58 -61.95 30.21
C LYS A 3 31.67 -60.49 30.60
N LYS A 4 32.08 -59.58 29.68
CA LYS A 4 31.93 -58.14 29.87
C LYS A 4 30.49 -57.70 29.54
N LYS A 5 29.72 -57.31 30.58
CA LYS A 5 28.42 -56.66 30.44
C LYS A 5 28.59 -55.31 29.76
N ARG A 6 28.03 -55.15 28.57
CA ARG A 6 27.81 -53.83 27.95
C ARG A 6 26.63 -53.12 28.66
N LYS A 7 26.92 -52.05 29.37
CA LYS A 7 25.90 -51.09 29.84
C LYS A 7 25.32 -50.42 28.60
N LYS A 8 24.02 -50.60 28.36
CA LYS A 8 23.23 -49.75 27.50
C LYS A 8 23.10 -48.39 28.18
N VAL A 9 23.68 -47.36 27.58
CA VAL A 9 23.35 -45.97 27.90
C VAL A 9 21.97 -45.71 27.30
N ALA A 10 20.99 -45.51 28.15
CA ALA A 10 19.67 -45.08 27.74
C ALA A 10 19.81 -43.64 27.20
N ALA A 11 19.47 -43.45 25.94
CA ALA A 11 19.22 -42.13 25.39
C ALA A 11 18.05 -41.53 26.17
N GLN A 12 18.32 -40.44 26.87
CA GLN A 12 17.25 -39.59 27.40
C GLN A 12 16.64 -38.84 26.22
N ASP A 13 15.54 -39.37 25.71
CA ASP A 13 14.62 -38.61 24.90
C ASP A 13 14.06 -37.48 25.80
N SER A 14 14.61 -36.31 25.63
CA SER A 14 13.97 -35.07 26.12
C SER A 14 12.75 -34.81 25.23
N VAL A 15 11.68 -35.53 25.48
CA VAL A 15 10.37 -35.18 24.99
C VAL A 15 10.05 -33.86 25.67
N TYR A 16 10.04 -32.78 24.87
CA TYR A 16 9.48 -31.50 25.25
C TYR A 16 7.99 -31.77 25.54
N LYS A 17 7.67 -31.98 26.81
CA LYS A 17 6.29 -31.97 27.26
C LYS A 17 5.81 -30.54 27.14
N ALA A 18 4.94 -30.26 26.16
CA ALA A 18 4.09 -29.10 26.21
C ALA A 18 3.53 -28.96 27.64
N PRO A 19 3.47 -27.77 28.20
CA PRO A 19 2.81 -27.57 29.47
C PRO A 19 1.39 -28.11 29.29
N THR A 20 1.11 -29.24 29.90
CA THR A 20 -0.26 -29.67 30.14
C THR A 20 -0.89 -28.51 30.87
N GLU A 21 -1.92 -27.92 30.28
CA GLU A 21 -2.83 -27.06 31.00
C GLU A 21 -3.14 -27.73 32.30
N SER A 22 -2.59 -27.19 33.40
CA SER A 22 -3.03 -27.57 34.73
C SER A 22 -4.44 -27.02 34.86
N THR A 23 -5.42 -27.82 34.47
CA THR A 23 -6.76 -27.71 35.01
C THR A 23 -6.65 -28.05 36.48
N GLY A 24 -5.92 -27.23 37.22
CA GLY A 24 -5.95 -27.15 38.63
C GLY A 24 -7.31 -26.62 39.00
N PHE A 25 -8.26 -27.51 39.27
CA PHE A 25 -9.44 -27.15 40.02
C PHE A 25 -8.94 -26.54 41.35
N VAL A 26 -9.13 -25.25 41.49
CA VAL A 26 -8.85 -24.53 42.70
C VAL A 26 -9.86 -25.07 43.73
N ASN A 27 -9.38 -25.92 44.61
CA ASN A 27 -10.24 -26.70 45.52
C ASN A 27 -10.68 -25.93 46.78
N THR A 28 -10.22 -24.68 46.95
CA THR A 28 -10.60 -23.87 48.10
C THR A 28 -10.96 -22.44 47.71
N LEU A 29 -11.95 -21.87 48.38
CA LEU A 29 -12.41 -20.49 48.18
C LEU A 29 -11.27 -19.48 48.40
N ASP A 30 -10.34 -19.81 49.30
CA ASP A 30 -9.17 -18.98 49.65
C ASP A 30 -8.12 -18.93 48.49
N GLU A 31 -7.92 -20.03 47.76
CA GLU A 31 -7.08 -20.05 46.57
C GLU A 31 -7.69 -19.21 45.42
N VAL A 32 -9.01 -19.30 45.24
CA VAL A 32 -9.72 -18.44 44.25
C VAL A 32 -9.58 -16.98 44.61
N ILE A 33 -9.65 -16.64 45.91
CA ILE A 33 -9.50 -15.26 46.40
C ILE A 33 -8.05 -14.78 46.25
N SER A 34 -7.05 -15.66 46.49
CA SER A 34 -5.63 -15.30 46.34
C SER A 34 -5.22 -15.09 44.91
N VAL A 35 -5.69 -15.91 43.97
CA VAL A 35 -5.50 -15.73 42.54
C VAL A 35 -6.18 -14.45 42.04
N LYS A 36 -7.37 -14.14 42.55
CA LYS A 36 -8.07 -12.88 42.23
C LYS A 36 -7.34 -11.64 42.76
N ARG A 37 -6.64 -11.73 43.91
CA ARG A 37 -5.84 -10.61 44.43
C ARG A 37 -4.53 -10.39 43.68
N ALA A 38 -3.99 -11.42 43.01
CA ALA A 38 -2.79 -11.31 42.17
C ALA A 38 -3.12 -10.72 40.79
N LEU A 39 -4.36 -10.82 40.34
CA LEU A 39 -4.87 -10.18 39.12
C LEU A 39 -5.57 -8.89 39.55
N ASP A 40 -4.89 -7.78 39.57
CA ASP A 40 -5.36 -6.44 39.97
C ASP A 40 -6.46 -5.91 39.03
N GLY A 41 -7.57 -6.66 38.94
CA GLY A 41 -8.68 -6.38 38.05
C GLY A 41 -10.04 -6.72 38.65
N TYR A 42 -11.01 -5.81 38.45
CA TYR A 42 -12.40 -6.06 38.73
C TYR A 42 -12.90 -7.24 37.90
N SER A 43 -13.35 -8.34 38.55
CA SER A 43 -13.97 -9.47 37.87
C SER A 43 -15.44 -9.60 38.27
N ASN A 44 -16.31 -9.65 37.27
CA ASN A 44 -17.73 -9.95 37.43
C ASN A 44 -18.05 -11.21 36.61
N VAL A 45 -18.02 -12.35 37.29
CA VAL A 45 -18.23 -13.68 36.66
C VAL A 45 -19.61 -13.82 36.00
N PRO A 46 -20.72 -13.33 36.56
CA PRO A 46 -22.02 -13.37 35.92
C PRO A 46 -22.10 -12.55 34.62
N ALA A 47 -21.30 -11.49 34.50
CA ALA A 47 -21.23 -10.64 33.33
C ALA A 47 -20.07 -11.00 32.39
N ASN A 48 -19.32 -12.08 32.66
CA ASN A 48 -18.08 -12.45 31.96
C ASN A 48 -17.01 -11.34 31.90
N LEU A 49 -17.05 -10.39 32.81
CA LEU A 49 -16.05 -9.32 32.91
C LEU A 49 -14.93 -9.77 33.87
N GLY A 50 -13.72 -9.74 33.38
CA GLY A 50 -12.53 -10.08 34.15
C GLY A 50 -12.28 -11.58 34.33
N ALA A 51 -12.99 -12.46 33.63
CA ALA A 51 -12.82 -13.91 33.72
C ALA A 51 -12.87 -14.58 32.35
N GLY A 52 -11.94 -15.50 32.07
CA GLY A 52 -11.89 -16.30 30.85
C GLY A 52 -11.22 -15.59 29.64
N SER A 53 -11.26 -16.26 28.50
CA SER A 53 -10.63 -15.80 27.23
C SER A 53 -11.25 -14.51 26.66
N ASN A 54 -12.44 -14.14 27.09
CA ASN A 54 -13.15 -12.93 26.64
C ASN A 54 -13.07 -11.79 27.66
N ASN A 55 -12.05 -11.80 28.53
CA ASN A 55 -11.85 -10.74 29.49
C ASN A 55 -11.48 -9.41 28.81
N LEU A 56 -12.37 -8.44 28.84
CA LEU A 56 -12.14 -7.10 28.28
C LEU A 56 -10.92 -6.37 28.87
N ALA A 57 -10.51 -6.72 30.12
CA ALA A 57 -9.31 -6.18 30.74
C ALA A 57 -7.99 -6.80 30.23
N GLN A 58 -8.06 -7.90 29.48
CA GLN A 58 -6.91 -8.61 28.91
C GLN A 58 -6.91 -8.63 27.37
N THR A 59 -7.75 -7.84 26.74
CA THR A 59 -7.88 -7.80 25.26
C THR A 59 -6.65 -7.24 24.55
N ALA A 60 -5.71 -6.64 25.27
CA ALA A 60 -4.43 -6.16 24.74
C ALA A 60 -3.30 -7.21 24.82
N SER A 61 -3.62 -8.51 24.72
CA SER A 61 -2.58 -9.52 24.56
C SER A 61 -2.16 -9.61 23.08
N TYR A 62 -0.89 -9.32 22.82
CA TYR A 62 -0.30 -9.54 21.51
C TYR A 62 -0.05 -11.05 21.32
N VAL A 63 -1.02 -11.74 20.77
CA VAL A 63 -0.87 -13.15 20.38
C VAL A 63 -0.44 -13.17 18.93
N MET A 64 0.60 -13.94 18.64
CA MET A 64 1.07 -14.14 17.28
C MET A 64 0.08 -15.04 16.53
N GLU A 65 -0.80 -14.44 15.77
CA GLU A 65 -1.70 -15.14 14.85
C GLU A 65 -1.20 -14.93 13.44
N ARG A 66 -0.81 -16.02 12.75
CA ARG A 66 -0.44 -15.99 11.34
C ARG A 66 -1.70 -15.97 10.49
N PHE A 67 -2.36 -14.84 10.44
CA PHE A 67 -3.62 -14.66 9.73
C PHE A 67 -3.48 -14.89 8.21
N THR A 68 -2.32 -14.60 7.65
CA THR A 68 -2.01 -14.85 6.23
C THR A 68 -2.20 -16.34 5.83
N TRP A 69 -2.08 -17.28 6.78
CA TRP A 69 -2.29 -18.70 6.51
C TRP A 69 -3.77 -19.09 6.40
N ASP A 70 -4.67 -18.27 6.87
CA ASP A 70 -6.11 -18.48 6.69
C ASP A 70 -6.60 -17.85 5.37
N TYR A 71 -6.20 -18.48 4.25
CA TYR A 71 -6.59 -18.03 2.91
C TYR A 71 -8.12 -18.03 2.72
N TYR A 72 -8.84 -18.85 3.47
CA TYR A 72 -10.30 -18.92 3.38
C TYR A 72 -10.95 -17.64 3.93
N THR A 73 -10.50 -17.19 5.10
CA THR A 73 -10.97 -15.91 5.67
C THR A 73 -10.51 -14.72 4.84
N LEU A 74 -9.29 -14.75 4.25
CA LEU A 74 -8.85 -13.73 3.30
C LEU A 74 -9.78 -13.63 2.08
N ASN A 75 -10.22 -14.77 1.54
CA ASN A 75 -11.19 -14.81 0.44
C ASN A 75 -12.54 -14.24 0.83
N ILE A 76 -13.06 -14.59 2.01
CA ILE A 76 -14.31 -14.04 2.54
C ILE A 76 -14.21 -12.54 2.69
N LEU A 77 -13.16 -12.04 3.34
CA LEU A 77 -12.96 -10.60 3.53
C LEU A 77 -12.89 -9.86 2.19
N PHE A 78 -12.17 -10.39 1.22
CA PHE A 78 -12.08 -9.75 -0.10
C PHE A 78 -13.42 -9.73 -0.85
N ARG A 79 -14.28 -10.74 -0.66
CA ARG A 79 -15.59 -10.83 -1.31
C ARG A 79 -16.65 -9.99 -0.62
N ASP A 80 -16.70 -10.03 0.70
CA ASP A 80 -17.85 -9.54 1.46
C ASP A 80 -17.56 -8.20 2.17
N ASN A 81 -16.30 -7.93 2.53
CA ASN A 81 -15.92 -6.68 3.20
C ASN A 81 -15.35 -5.67 2.18
N TRP A 82 -16.12 -4.64 1.88
CA TRP A 82 -15.73 -3.60 0.91
C TRP A 82 -14.50 -2.80 1.36
N ILE A 83 -14.26 -2.64 2.68
CA ILE A 83 -13.09 -1.94 3.21
C ILE A 83 -11.84 -2.78 2.97
N ALA A 84 -11.88 -4.08 3.30
CA ALA A 84 -10.78 -5.01 3.04
C ALA A 84 -10.43 -5.04 1.54
N LYS A 85 -11.44 -5.11 0.67
CA LYS A 85 -11.25 -5.01 -0.78
C LYS A 85 -10.59 -3.69 -1.19
N ALA A 86 -11.04 -2.56 -0.62
CA ALA A 86 -10.47 -1.25 -0.92
C ALA A 86 -9.01 -1.13 -0.50
N ILE A 87 -8.62 -1.68 0.67
CA ILE A 87 -7.23 -1.73 1.16
C ILE A 87 -6.31 -2.48 0.19
N ILE A 88 -6.78 -3.57 -0.40
CA ILE A 88 -6.01 -4.33 -1.38
C ILE A 88 -5.94 -3.61 -2.74
N GLU A 89 -7.09 -3.14 -3.24
CA GLU A 89 -7.17 -2.68 -4.63
C GLU A 89 -6.71 -1.24 -4.84
N LYS A 90 -6.99 -0.32 -3.91
CA LYS A 90 -6.71 1.11 -4.12
C LYS A 90 -5.22 1.40 -4.29
N PRO A 91 -4.32 0.99 -3.36
CA PRO A 91 -2.90 1.25 -3.54
C PRO A 91 -2.33 0.57 -4.79
N ALA A 92 -2.70 -0.70 -5.06
CA ALA A 92 -2.23 -1.42 -6.24
C ALA A 92 -2.65 -0.72 -7.55
N ASN A 93 -3.90 -0.24 -7.62
CA ASN A 93 -4.38 0.50 -8.78
C ASN A 93 -3.65 1.84 -8.93
N GLU A 94 -3.39 2.57 -7.83
CA GLU A 94 -2.69 3.86 -7.87
C GLU A 94 -1.22 3.70 -8.26
N MET A 95 -0.54 2.65 -7.81
CA MET A 95 0.85 2.35 -8.21
C MET A 95 1.02 2.24 -9.74
N LEU A 96 0.03 1.72 -10.47
CA LEU A 96 0.14 1.49 -11.92
C LEU A 96 -0.72 2.44 -12.77
N LYS A 97 -1.51 3.33 -12.13
CA LYS A 97 -2.51 4.18 -12.80
C LYS A 97 -1.95 5.04 -13.92
N ASN A 98 -0.83 5.68 -13.66
CA ASN A 98 -0.23 6.64 -14.60
C ASN A 98 0.81 6.00 -15.52
N GLY A 99 1.08 4.68 -15.34
CA GLY A 99 2.05 3.95 -16.11
C GLY A 99 3.50 4.37 -15.82
N PHE A 100 4.37 3.97 -16.72
CA PHE A 100 5.81 4.21 -16.64
C PHE A 100 6.34 4.61 -18.02
N ASN A 101 7.53 5.19 -18.04
CA ASN A 101 8.28 5.52 -19.23
C ASN A 101 9.53 4.64 -19.32
N ILE A 102 9.92 4.33 -20.54
CA ILE A 102 11.20 3.67 -20.85
C ILE A 102 12.13 4.76 -21.36
N ASN A 103 13.20 4.99 -20.61
CA ASN A 103 14.26 5.92 -20.94
C ASN A 103 15.43 5.13 -21.56
N SER A 104 15.78 5.46 -22.78
CA SER A 104 16.91 4.87 -23.50
C SER A 104 17.23 5.76 -24.71
N GLN A 105 18.46 5.68 -25.20
CA GLN A 105 18.89 6.42 -26.42
C GLN A 105 18.51 5.72 -27.73
N ILE A 106 17.74 4.63 -27.63
CA ILE A 106 17.24 3.93 -28.83
C ILE A 106 16.19 4.75 -29.57
N GLU A 107 15.98 4.41 -30.86
CA GLU A 107 14.97 5.06 -31.70
C GLU A 107 13.56 4.97 -31.05
N PRO A 108 12.76 6.05 -31.11
CA PRO A 108 11.41 6.07 -30.52
C PRO A 108 10.50 4.93 -31.01
N ASP A 109 10.63 4.53 -32.27
CA ASP A 109 9.87 3.42 -32.86
C ASP A 109 10.14 2.08 -32.18
N LYS A 110 11.35 1.88 -31.66
CA LYS A 110 11.72 0.68 -30.88
C LYS A 110 11.07 0.69 -29.50
N ILE A 111 11.03 1.85 -28.83
CA ILE A 111 10.31 2.03 -27.56
C ILE A 111 8.82 1.75 -27.76
N ASP A 112 8.24 2.29 -28.83
CA ASP A 112 6.83 2.06 -29.18
C ASP A 112 6.56 0.56 -29.42
N LYS A 113 7.48 -0.16 -30.05
CA LYS A 113 7.34 -1.61 -30.25
C LYS A 113 7.28 -2.39 -28.93
N ILE A 114 8.12 -2.03 -27.93
CA ILE A 114 8.10 -2.63 -26.60
C ILE A 114 6.76 -2.33 -25.93
N MET A 115 6.33 -1.07 -25.90
CA MET A 115 5.09 -0.63 -25.28
C MET A 115 3.85 -1.23 -25.96
N ASN A 116 3.87 -1.39 -27.29
CA ASN A 116 2.80 -2.05 -28.03
C ASN A 116 2.74 -3.55 -27.70
N THR A 117 3.87 -4.21 -27.49
CA THR A 117 3.90 -5.62 -27.05
C THR A 117 3.33 -5.74 -25.65
N TRP A 118 3.70 -4.86 -24.71
CA TRP A 118 3.12 -4.78 -23.37
C TRP A 118 1.59 -4.64 -23.40
N LYS A 119 1.07 -3.74 -24.24
CA LYS A 119 -0.38 -3.50 -24.37
C LYS A 119 -1.09 -4.66 -25.06
N ARG A 120 -0.57 -5.15 -26.18
CA ARG A 120 -1.17 -6.22 -26.99
C ARG A 120 -1.32 -7.53 -26.23
N THR A 121 -0.34 -7.88 -25.42
CA THR A 121 -0.36 -9.11 -24.61
C THR A 121 -1.19 -9.00 -23.32
N GLY A 122 -1.74 -7.82 -23.02
CA GLY A 122 -2.52 -7.58 -21.81
C GLY A 122 -1.70 -7.69 -20.53
N THR A 123 -0.40 -7.55 -20.61
CA THR A 123 0.56 -7.71 -19.52
C THR A 123 0.26 -6.78 -18.36
N ASN A 124 -0.14 -5.52 -18.62
CA ASN A 124 -0.51 -4.57 -17.58
C ASN A 124 -1.61 -5.12 -16.62
N GLY A 125 -2.66 -5.74 -17.18
CA GLY A 125 -3.73 -6.32 -16.37
C GLY A 125 -3.26 -7.52 -15.55
N LYS A 126 -2.34 -8.33 -16.07
CA LYS A 126 -1.76 -9.48 -15.36
C LYS A 126 -0.79 -9.02 -14.26
N PHE A 127 0.01 -8.02 -14.53
CA PHE A 127 0.91 -7.41 -13.56
C PHE A 127 0.13 -6.78 -12.39
N LEU A 128 -0.88 -5.98 -12.69
CA LEU A 128 -1.78 -5.41 -11.68
C LEU A 128 -2.49 -6.50 -10.87
N LYS A 129 -2.93 -7.58 -11.53
CA LYS A 129 -3.55 -8.72 -10.83
C LYS A 129 -2.55 -9.39 -9.88
N CYS A 130 -1.31 -9.60 -10.31
CA CYS A 130 -0.25 -10.16 -9.48
C CYS A 130 0.00 -9.29 -8.24
N LEU A 131 0.11 -7.98 -8.41
CA LEU A 131 0.29 -7.03 -7.32
C LEU A 131 -0.88 -7.08 -6.31
N LYS A 132 -2.13 -7.15 -6.79
CA LYS A 132 -3.31 -7.28 -5.91
C LYS A 132 -3.30 -8.59 -5.12
N TRP A 133 -2.94 -9.70 -5.77
CA TRP A 133 -2.90 -11.00 -5.10
C TRP A 133 -1.70 -11.13 -4.16
N ALA A 134 -0.57 -10.51 -4.48
CA ALA A 134 0.55 -10.40 -3.54
C ALA A 134 0.13 -9.68 -2.25
N ARG A 135 -0.56 -8.55 -2.36
CA ARG A 135 -1.09 -7.80 -1.22
C ARG A 135 -2.16 -8.57 -0.43
N LEU A 136 -3.01 -9.35 -1.11
CA LEU A 136 -4.07 -10.12 -0.46
C LEU A 136 -3.53 -11.36 0.26
N TYR A 137 -2.69 -12.13 -0.42
CA TYR A 137 -2.25 -13.44 0.06
C TYR A 137 -0.83 -13.47 0.61
N GLY A 138 -0.13 -12.34 0.62
CA GLY A 138 1.27 -12.25 1.02
C GLY A 138 2.27 -12.61 -0.07
N GLY A 139 1.82 -13.14 -1.21
CA GLY A 139 2.71 -13.45 -2.32
C GLY A 139 2.01 -13.94 -3.57
N CYS A 140 2.60 -13.62 -4.72
CA CYS A 140 2.11 -14.00 -6.04
C CYS A 140 3.28 -14.11 -7.02
N LEU A 141 3.22 -15.08 -7.91
CA LEU A 141 4.16 -15.22 -9.02
C LEU A 141 3.53 -14.71 -10.31
N LEU A 142 4.32 -13.96 -11.04
CA LEU A 142 4.07 -13.62 -12.43
C LEU A 142 5.08 -14.40 -13.30
N ILE A 143 4.60 -15.27 -14.15
CA ILE A 143 5.40 -16.15 -14.98
C ILE A 143 5.29 -15.68 -16.43
N PRO A 144 6.35 -15.12 -17.01
CA PRO A 144 6.38 -14.75 -18.43
C PRO A 144 6.24 -15.98 -19.31
N MET A 145 5.30 -15.94 -20.26
CA MET A 145 5.08 -17.01 -21.22
C MET A 145 5.89 -16.73 -22.49
N ILE A 146 6.97 -17.48 -22.66
CA ILE A 146 7.91 -17.36 -23.77
C ILE A 146 7.90 -18.67 -24.56
N GLU A 147 7.70 -18.61 -25.87
CA GLU A 147 7.72 -19.79 -26.74
C GLU A 147 9.14 -20.37 -26.86
N ASN A 148 9.22 -21.67 -27.05
CA ASN A 148 10.45 -22.44 -27.36
C ASN A 148 11.54 -22.37 -26.29
N GLN A 149 11.16 -22.19 -25.02
CA GLN A 149 12.13 -22.10 -23.91
C GLN A 149 12.60 -23.44 -23.34
N GLY A 150 12.13 -24.58 -23.87
CA GLY A 150 12.54 -25.91 -23.41
C GLY A 150 12.19 -26.22 -21.96
N ASP A 151 13.18 -26.64 -21.16
CA ASP A 151 13.00 -27.01 -19.75
C ASP A 151 12.97 -25.77 -18.86
N LEU A 152 11.85 -25.55 -18.18
CA LEU A 152 11.65 -24.39 -17.29
C LEU A 152 12.49 -24.47 -16.00
N SER A 153 13.05 -25.64 -15.68
CA SER A 153 13.94 -25.79 -14.52
C SER A 153 15.35 -25.22 -14.74
N GLN A 154 15.69 -24.91 -15.99
CA GLN A 154 16.95 -24.26 -16.32
C GLN A 154 16.86 -22.73 -16.16
N PRO A 155 17.97 -22.06 -15.82
CA PRO A 155 18.00 -20.60 -15.77
C PRO A 155 17.47 -19.95 -17.06
N LEU A 156 16.92 -18.74 -16.96
CA LEU A 156 16.51 -17.98 -18.11
C LEU A 156 17.77 -17.46 -18.82
N ASP A 157 17.94 -17.88 -20.05
CA ASP A 157 18.94 -17.35 -20.96
C ASP A 157 18.28 -16.33 -21.89
N TYR A 158 18.65 -15.07 -21.75
CA TYR A 158 18.10 -13.97 -22.55
C TYR A 158 18.45 -14.12 -24.04
N ASP A 159 19.63 -14.64 -24.38
CA ASP A 159 20.08 -14.84 -25.75
C ASP A 159 19.27 -15.92 -26.48
N SER A 160 18.63 -16.82 -25.75
CA SER A 160 17.75 -17.86 -26.29
C SER A 160 16.33 -17.37 -26.62
N ILE A 161 15.98 -16.15 -26.23
CA ILE A 161 14.65 -15.57 -26.47
C ILE A 161 14.52 -15.15 -27.93
N MET A 162 13.66 -15.83 -28.67
CA MET A 162 13.42 -15.52 -30.08
C MET A 162 12.56 -14.25 -30.25
N PRO A 163 12.71 -13.53 -31.37
CA PRO A 163 11.83 -12.42 -31.72
C PRO A 163 10.36 -12.82 -31.69
N ASP A 164 9.50 -11.95 -31.13
CA ASP A 164 8.05 -12.13 -30.96
C ASP A 164 7.62 -13.39 -30.20
N SER A 165 8.53 -14.03 -29.43
CA SER A 165 8.26 -15.23 -28.64
C SER A 165 7.48 -14.96 -27.34
N TYR A 166 7.46 -13.74 -26.83
CA TYR A 166 6.70 -13.37 -25.64
C TYR A 166 5.20 -13.30 -25.93
N LYS A 167 4.39 -14.09 -25.20
CA LYS A 167 2.93 -14.20 -25.39
C LYS A 167 2.10 -13.60 -24.26
N GLY A 168 2.75 -13.07 -23.24
CA GLY A 168 2.10 -12.51 -22.05
C GLY A 168 2.56 -13.16 -20.76
N CYS A 169 1.77 -13.04 -19.71
CA CYS A 169 2.09 -13.57 -18.40
C CYS A 169 0.99 -14.45 -17.84
N PHE A 170 1.38 -15.45 -17.08
CA PHE A 170 0.52 -16.22 -16.20
C PHE A 170 0.69 -15.74 -14.76
N THR A 171 -0.41 -15.55 -14.02
CA THR A 171 -0.41 -15.05 -12.65
C THR A 171 -0.97 -16.11 -11.73
N ILE A 172 -0.23 -16.48 -10.69
CA ILE A 172 -0.63 -17.48 -9.71
C ILE A 172 -0.23 -17.02 -8.31
N ASP A 173 -1.16 -17.06 -7.37
CA ASP A 173 -0.90 -16.73 -5.97
C ASP A 173 -0.29 -17.91 -5.19
N ARG A 174 0.25 -17.59 -4.01
CA ARG A 174 0.96 -18.59 -3.18
C ARG A 174 0.11 -19.79 -2.75
N TRP A 175 -1.22 -19.63 -2.69
CA TRP A 175 -2.15 -20.68 -2.23
C TRP A 175 -2.73 -21.53 -3.35
N SER A 176 -2.55 -21.10 -4.60
CA SER A 176 -3.12 -21.77 -5.78
C SER A 176 -2.23 -22.87 -6.37
N GLY A 177 -1.39 -23.49 -5.54
CA GLY A 177 -0.55 -24.62 -5.97
C GLY A 177 0.91 -24.27 -6.27
N VAL A 178 1.43 -23.23 -5.63
CA VAL A 178 2.85 -22.85 -5.70
C VAL A 178 3.57 -23.33 -4.45
N SER A 179 4.63 -24.09 -4.64
CA SER A 179 5.50 -24.57 -3.56
C SER A 179 6.94 -24.13 -3.83
N PRO A 180 7.49 -23.20 -3.03
CA PRO A 180 8.91 -22.87 -3.11
C PRO A 180 9.77 -24.08 -2.74
N SER A 181 10.90 -24.26 -3.44
CA SER A 181 11.83 -25.35 -3.14
C SER A 181 12.57 -25.10 -1.83
N ILE A 182 13.05 -26.19 -1.22
CA ILE A 182 13.95 -26.12 -0.06
C ILE A 182 15.37 -25.71 -0.52
N GLU A 183 15.70 -25.97 -1.80
CA GLU A 183 16.96 -25.55 -2.39
C GLU A 183 16.96 -24.04 -2.56
N LEU A 184 17.95 -23.37 -1.99
CA LEU A 184 18.12 -21.92 -2.04
C LEU A 184 19.17 -21.53 -3.08
N VAL A 185 19.16 -20.28 -3.49
CA VAL A 185 20.22 -19.69 -4.29
C VAL A 185 21.42 -19.46 -3.40
N GLU A 186 22.54 -20.15 -3.70
CA GLU A 186 23.77 -20.15 -2.89
C GLU A 186 24.81 -19.12 -3.36
N ASP A 187 24.64 -18.59 -4.57
CA ASP A 187 25.57 -17.60 -5.11
C ASP A 187 25.30 -16.23 -4.46
N ILE A 188 26.25 -15.76 -3.67
CA ILE A 188 26.17 -14.46 -2.98
C ILE A 188 26.19 -13.27 -3.95
N THR A 189 26.56 -13.48 -5.20
CA THR A 189 26.54 -12.43 -6.23
C THR A 189 25.20 -12.35 -6.97
N ASP A 190 24.33 -13.33 -6.78
CA ASP A 190 22.99 -13.33 -7.34
C ASP A 190 22.07 -12.40 -6.50
N PRO A 191 21.31 -11.50 -7.12
CA PRO A 191 20.32 -10.67 -6.42
C PRO A 191 19.32 -11.46 -5.59
N ASP A 192 18.98 -12.67 -6.03
CA ASP A 192 18.05 -13.59 -5.34
C ASP A 192 18.75 -14.47 -4.28
N PHE A 193 19.99 -14.14 -3.82
CA PHE A 193 20.72 -14.91 -2.80
C PHE A 193 19.85 -15.21 -1.57
N GLY A 194 19.83 -16.49 -1.16
CA GLY A 194 19.04 -16.94 -0.01
C GLY A 194 17.54 -17.15 -0.29
N GLN A 195 17.06 -16.84 -1.48
CA GLN A 195 15.68 -17.12 -1.92
C GLN A 195 15.56 -18.53 -2.52
N PRO A 196 14.35 -19.11 -2.61
CA PRO A 196 14.13 -20.41 -3.23
C PRO A 196 14.63 -20.45 -4.67
N LYS A 197 15.46 -21.43 -4.99
CA LYS A 197 16.03 -21.62 -6.33
C LYS A 197 14.98 -22.03 -7.36
N TYR A 198 13.96 -22.77 -6.94
CA TYR A 198 12.88 -23.26 -7.80
C TYR A 198 11.52 -22.99 -7.17
N TYR A 199 10.53 -22.87 -8.03
CA TYR A 199 9.12 -22.85 -7.67
C TYR A 199 8.41 -24.00 -8.38
N ASP A 200 7.86 -24.94 -7.60
CA ASP A 200 7.04 -26.02 -8.13
C ASP A 200 5.59 -25.51 -8.25
N VAL A 201 5.12 -25.36 -9.48
CA VAL A 201 3.79 -24.86 -9.81
C VAL A 201 2.92 -26.01 -10.25
N SER A 202 1.91 -26.34 -9.47
CA SER A 202 0.94 -27.39 -9.76
C SER A 202 -0.32 -26.79 -10.40
N ASP A 203 -0.63 -27.22 -11.60
CA ASP A 203 -1.90 -26.88 -12.22
C ASP A 203 -2.98 -27.84 -11.72
N ASN A 204 -3.84 -27.33 -10.85
CA ASN A 204 -4.94 -28.11 -10.26
C ASN A 204 -5.97 -28.60 -11.30
N THR A 205 -5.96 -28.03 -12.51
CA THR A 205 -6.88 -28.42 -13.59
C THR A 205 -6.36 -29.62 -14.38
N THR A 206 -5.08 -29.63 -14.72
CA THR A 206 -4.46 -30.67 -15.52
C THR A 206 -3.69 -31.70 -14.69
N GLY A 207 -3.46 -31.44 -13.40
CA GLY A 207 -2.67 -32.27 -12.51
C GLY A 207 -1.17 -32.31 -12.84
N LYS A 208 -0.70 -31.40 -13.70
CA LYS A 208 0.72 -31.31 -14.06
C LYS A 208 1.44 -30.37 -13.10
N THR A 209 2.65 -30.76 -12.70
CA THR A 209 3.53 -29.90 -11.91
C THR A 209 4.72 -29.48 -12.79
N PHE A 210 5.00 -28.18 -12.78
CA PHE A 210 6.11 -27.59 -13.49
C PHE A 210 7.11 -27.05 -12.47
N ARG A 211 8.37 -27.48 -12.56
CA ARG A 211 9.46 -26.90 -11.78
C ARG A 211 10.04 -25.73 -12.58
N ILE A 212 10.02 -24.55 -12.00
CA ILE A 212 10.42 -23.31 -12.66
C ILE A 212 11.57 -22.69 -11.88
N HIS A 213 12.66 -22.33 -12.57
CA HIS A 213 13.82 -21.68 -11.97
C HIS A 213 13.46 -20.23 -11.55
N HIS A 214 14.03 -19.71 -10.45
CA HIS A 214 13.75 -18.36 -9.93
C HIS A 214 13.94 -17.26 -10.98
N SER A 215 14.94 -17.39 -11.86
CA SER A 215 15.19 -16.39 -12.92
C SER A 215 14.03 -16.26 -13.93
N ARG A 216 13.17 -17.28 -14.05
CA ARG A 216 12.03 -17.31 -14.98
C ARG A 216 10.72 -16.86 -14.37
N VAL A 217 10.71 -16.53 -13.10
CA VAL A 217 9.54 -16.02 -12.40
C VAL A 217 9.80 -14.60 -11.88
N ILE A 218 8.75 -13.85 -11.78
CA ILE A 218 8.76 -12.54 -11.14
C ILE A 218 7.93 -12.69 -9.88
N LYS A 219 8.59 -12.70 -8.73
CA LYS A 219 7.97 -12.82 -7.42
C LYS A 219 7.54 -11.45 -6.94
N MET A 220 6.28 -11.32 -6.59
CA MET A 220 5.75 -10.15 -5.87
C MET A 220 5.34 -10.60 -4.48
N ILE A 221 5.83 -9.91 -3.47
CA ILE A 221 5.46 -10.13 -2.07
C ILE A 221 4.40 -9.14 -1.63
N GLY A 222 3.67 -9.49 -0.59
CA GLY A 222 2.77 -8.57 0.10
C GLY A 222 3.55 -7.67 1.03
N ARG A 223 3.25 -7.74 2.32
CA ARG A 223 4.01 -7.02 3.34
C ARG A 223 5.31 -7.74 3.65
N GLU A 224 6.40 -6.98 3.66
CA GLU A 224 7.71 -7.49 4.02
C GLU A 224 7.75 -7.97 5.48
N MET A 225 8.48 -9.03 5.73
CA MET A 225 8.58 -9.66 7.04
C MET A 225 10.04 -9.72 7.50
N PRO A 226 10.31 -9.67 8.81
CA PRO A 226 11.64 -9.92 9.35
C PRO A 226 12.15 -11.32 8.95
N TYR A 227 13.47 -11.48 8.83
CA TYR A 227 14.13 -12.68 8.30
C TYR A 227 13.57 -14.03 8.82
N TRP A 228 13.36 -14.17 10.14
CA TRP A 228 12.82 -15.41 10.70
C TRP A 228 11.35 -15.65 10.36
N GLU A 229 10.58 -14.58 10.24
CA GLU A 229 9.18 -14.66 9.82
C GLU A 229 9.07 -14.95 8.33
N GLU A 230 9.95 -14.39 7.50
CA GLU A 230 10.02 -14.70 6.07
C GLU A 230 10.27 -16.20 5.83
N ILE A 231 11.24 -16.81 6.56
CA ILE A 231 11.47 -18.26 6.51
C ILE A 231 10.23 -19.04 6.94
N ALA A 232 9.57 -18.59 8.02
CA ALA A 232 8.36 -19.24 8.53
C ALA A 232 7.18 -19.09 7.55
N GLU A 233 7.12 -17.99 6.79
CA GLU A 233 6.18 -17.75 5.69
C GLU A 233 6.63 -18.44 4.37
N THR A 234 7.61 -19.33 4.43
CA THR A 234 8.15 -20.04 3.25
C THR A 234 8.65 -19.08 2.16
N TYR A 235 9.41 -18.06 2.58
CA TYR A 235 9.95 -17.00 1.74
C TYR A 235 8.91 -16.12 1.05
N TRP A 236 7.69 -16.05 1.59
CA TRP A 236 6.65 -15.10 1.20
C TRP A 236 6.51 -13.98 2.22
N GLY A 237 5.84 -12.92 1.83
CA GLY A 237 5.42 -11.88 2.76
C GLY A 237 4.09 -12.20 3.46
N ALA A 238 3.62 -11.28 4.29
CA ALA A 238 2.30 -11.36 4.90
C ALA A 238 1.24 -10.61 4.08
N SER A 239 -0.03 -10.93 4.34
CA SER A 239 -1.16 -10.20 3.79
C SER A 239 -1.22 -8.77 4.37
N GLU A 240 -1.57 -7.80 3.54
CA GLU A 240 -1.86 -6.43 3.98
C GLU A 240 -3.08 -6.35 4.91
N LEU A 241 -3.93 -7.37 4.91
CA LEU A 241 -5.09 -7.43 5.80
C LEU A 241 -4.75 -7.90 7.22
N GLU A 242 -3.59 -8.52 7.43
CA GLU A 242 -3.23 -9.12 8.69
C GLU A 242 -3.20 -8.11 9.83
N HIS A 243 -2.53 -6.98 9.66
CA HIS A 243 -2.43 -5.95 10.70
C HIS A 243 -3.69 -5.08 10.82
N VAL A 244 -4.57 -5.06 9.81
CA VAL A 244 -5.82 -4.31 9.83
C VAL A 244 -6.99 -5.17 10.34
N TYR A 245 -6.83 -6.49 10.35
CA TYR A 245 -7.91 -7.44 10.64
C TYR A 245 -8.61 -7.18 11.97
N THR A 246 -7.84 -6.92 13.02
CA THR A 246 -8.39 -6.67 14.36
C THR A 246 -9.29 -5.43 14.38
N GLU A 247 -8.88 -4.35 13.70
CA GLU A 247 -9.64 -3.11 13.62
C GLU A 247 -10.91 -3.28 12.77
N LEU A 248 -10.81 -4.02 11.67
CA LEU A 248 -11.97 -4.38 10.85
C LEU A 248 -12.98 -5.19 11.67
N LYS A 249 -12.52 -6.18 12.43
CA LYS A 249 -13.37 -7.03 13.27
C LYS A 249 -14.07 -6.22 14.37
N LYS A 250 -13.33 -5.38 15.09
CA LYS A 250 -13.91 -4.49 16.12
C LYS A 250 -15.01 -3.61 15.55
N ARG A 251 -14.79 -3.01 14.40
CA ARG A 251 -15.75 -2.16 13.70
C ARG A 251 -16.99 -2.95 13.27
N ASP A 252 -16.81 -4.12 12.68
CA ASP A 252 -17.91 -4.94 12.15
C ASP A 252 -18.76 -5.51 13.30
N ASP A 253 -18.13 -6.01 14.38
CA ASP A 253 -18.80 -6.46 15.60
C ASP A 253 -19.59 -5.31 16.24
N THR A 254 -19.00 -4.12 16.35
CA THR A 254 -19.69 -2.94 16.89
C THR A 254 -20.87 -2.54 16.00
N SER A 255 -20.72 -2.58 14.68
CA SER A 255 -21.79 -2.30 13.72
C SER A 255 -22.97 -3.26 13.91
N ALA A 256 -22.69 -4.55 14.03
CA ALA A 256 -23.71 -5.56 14.25
C ALA A 256 -24.43 -5.35 15.60
N ASN A 257 -23.67 -5.08 16.67
CA ASN A 257 -24.22 -4.81 17.99
C ASN A 257 -25.09 -3.55 18.02
N ILE A 258 -24.68 -2.47 17.36
CA ILE A 258 -25.48 -1.25 17.26
C ILE A 258 -26.77 -1.53 16.47
N SER A 259 -26.70 -2.24 15.36
CA SER A 259 -27.87 -2.64 14.59
C SER A 259 -28.85 -3.45 15.45
N PHE A 260 -28.34 -4.38 16.26
CA PHE A 260 -29.15 -5.16 17.19
C PHE A 260 -29.74 -4.29 18.32
N LEU A 261 -28.96 -3.36 18.90
CA LEU A 261 -29.45 -2.41 19.90
C LEU A 261 -30.54 -1.50 19.34
N ILE A 262 -30.42 -1.03 18.10
CA ILE A 262 -31.47 -0.25 17.43
C ILE A 262 -32.74 -1.08 17.29
N PHE A 263 -32.61 -2.37 16.94
CA PHE A 263 -33.74 -3.28 16.89
C PHE A 263 -34.42 -3.47 18.26
N LEU A 264 -33.62 -3.52 19.34
CA LEU A 264 -34.12 -3.61 20.73
C LEU A 264 -34.47 -2.24 21.33
N ALA A 265 -34.28 -1.14 20.64
CA ALA A 265 -34.36 0.23 21.16
C ALA A 265 -35.73 0.59 21.77
N ASN A 266 -36.75 -0.14 21.43
CA ASN A 266 -38.09 0.05 21.98
C ASN A 266 -38.46 -1.12 22.90
N ILE A 267 -38.03 -1.06 24.17
CA ILE A 267 -38.50 -2.01 25.18
C ILE A 267 -39.92 -1.62 25.52
N ARG A 268 -40.83 -2.52 25.21
CA ARG A 268 -42.24 -2.40 25.56
C ARG A 268 -42.45 -3.09 26.89
N VAL A 269 -42.86 -2.36 27.91
CA VAL A 269 -43.17 -2.87 29.24
C VAL A 269 -44.68 -2.83 29.39
N PHE A 270 -45.26 -4.02 29.51
CA PHE A 270 -46.66 -4.19 29.87
C PHE A 270 -46.74 -4.66 31.31
N LYS A 271 -47.43 -3.90 32.14
CA LYS A 271 -47.66 -4.25 33.53
C LYS A 271 -49.06 -4.81 33.68
N MET A 272 -49.15 -6.04 34.16
CA MET A 272 -50.41 -6.74 34.41
C MET A 272 -50.46 -7.14 35.88
N GLU A 273 -51.58 -6.87 36.54
CA GLU A 273 -51.79 -7.23 37.93
C GLU A 273 -51.86 -8.74 38.13
N GLY A 274 -51.21 -9.27 39.15
CA GLY A 274 -51.22 -10.71 39.44
C GLY A 274 -50.38 -11.61 38.55
N MET A 275 -49.61 -11.07 37.56
CA MET A 275 -48.80 -11.86 36.63
C MET A 275 -47.81 -12.78 37.33
N ALA A 276 -47.14 -12.30 38.38
CA ALA A 276 -46.19 -13.10 39.15
C ALA A 276 -46.87 -14.27 39.88
N GLN A 277 -48.08 -14.06 40.36
CA GLN A 277 -48.88 -15.12 41.00
C GLN A 277 -49.36 -16.16 39.99
N MET A 278 -49.82 -15.74 38.79
CA MET A 278 -50.23 -16.64 37.72
C MET A 278 -49.08 -17.53 37.24
N LEU A 279 -47.87 -17.00 37.18
CA LEU A 279 -46.70 -17.76 36.76
C LEU A 279 -46.11 -18.65 37.85
N SER A 280 -46.31 -18.30 39.14
CA SER A 280 -45.76 -19.05 40.29
C SER A 280 -46.56 -20.28 40.69
N ILE A 281 -47.86 -20.38 40.31
CA ILE A 281 -48.76 -21.49 40.70
C ILE A 281 -48.49 -22.76 39.86
N GLY A 282 -47.63 -22.72 38.86
CA GLY A 282 -47.33 -23.90 38.03
C GLY A 282 -48.48 -24.35 37.13
N ASP A 283 -49.53 -23.56 36.99
CA ASP A 283 -50.66 -23.83 36.11
C ASP A 283 -50.26 -23.57 34.67
N GLN A 284 -50.05 -24.65 33.91
CA GLN A 284 -49.72 -24.58 32.48
C GLN A 284 -50.77 -23.82 31.68
N GLN A 285 -52.06 -23.90 32.07
CA GLN A 285 -53.10 -23.19 31.33
C GLN A 285 -53.08 -21.69 31.57
N ALA A 286 -52.71 -21.24 32.77
CA ALA A 286 -52.54 -19.82 33.09
C ALA A 286 -51.32 -19.25 32.34
N ALA A 287 -50.18 -19.96 32.34
CA ALA A 287 -48.98 -19.58 31.58
C ALA A 287 -49.26 -19.50 30.06
N GLN A 288 -50.05 -20.42 29.52
CA GLN A 288 -50.47 -20.42 28.12
C GLN A 288 -51.32 -19.21 27.75
N ARG A 289 -52.28 -18.85 28.61
CA ARG A 289 -53.11 -17.64 28.43
C ARG A 289 -52.25 -16.36 28.40
N VAL A 290 -51.33 -16.22 29.34
CA VAL A 290 -50.40 -15.09 29.36
C VAL A 290 -49.58 -15.03 28.07
N TYR A 291 -49.05 -16.16 27.62
CA TYR A 291 -48.30 -16.23 26.35
C TYR A 291 -49.16 -15.85 25.15
N GLU A 292 -50.39 -16.35 25.04
CA GLU A 292 -51.32 -16.03 23.94
C GLU A 292 -51.72 -14.55 23.94
N THR A 293 -51.95 -13.97 25.16
CA THR A 293 -52.23 -12.55 25.32
C THR A 293 -51.03 -11.70 24.85
N MET A 294 -49.81 -12.04 25.29
CA MET A 294 -48.58 -11.35 24.80
C MET A 294 -48.39 -11.49 23.31
N LYS A 295 -48.65 -12.67 22.75
CA LYS A 295 -48.54 -12.90 21.31
C LYS A 295 -49.55 -12.05 20.53
N SER A 296 -50.79 -11.98 21.01
CA SER A 296 -51.86 -11.16 20.41
C SER A 296 -51.51 -9.67 20.50
N MET A 297 -51.02 -9.21 21.64
CA MET A 297 -50.57 -7.84 21.83
C MET A 297 -49.41 -7.49 20.87
N ASN A 298 -48.40 -8.35 20.79
CA ASN A 298 -47.29 -8.12 19.82
C ASN A 298 -47.77 -8.08 18.38
N HIS A 299 -48.80 -8.83 18.01
CA HIS A 299 -49.36 -8.82 16.66
C HIS A 299 -50.18 -7.53 16.39
N LEU A 300 -50.82 -6.96 17.41
CA LEU A 300 -51.60 -5.73 17.29
C LEU A 300 -50.73 -4.46 17.42
N MET A 301 -49.53 -4.58 17.95
CA MET A 301 -48.58 -3.46 18.11
C MET A 301 -47.89 -3.13 16.78
N CYS A 302 -48.63 -2.57 15.83
CA CYS A 302 -48.11 -1.96 14.61
C CYS A 302 -48.34 -0.44 14.67
N ASN A 303 -47.71 0.31 13.77
CA ASN A 303 -47.80 1.80 13.75
C ASN A 303 -49.23 2.32 13.53
N THR A 304 -50.13 1.45 13.08
CA THR A 304 -51.55 1.76 12.84
C THR A 304 -52.50 1.01 13.77
N GLY A 305 -51.98 0.17 14.68
CA GLY A 305 -52.78 -0.64 15.61
C GLY A 305 -53.12 0.13 16.87
N THR A 306 -54.32 -0.12 17.41
CA THR A 306 -54.75 0.39 18.69
C THR A 306 -54.53 -0.68 19.74
N LEU A 307 -53.79 -0.36 20.81
CA LEU A 307 -53.61 -1.21 21.98
C LEU A 307 -54.72 -0.88 23.00
N ALA A 308 -55.62 -1.84 23.27
CA ALA A 308 -56.59 -1.73 24.35
C ALA A 308 -56.05 -2.42 25.61
N ILE A 309 -55.96 -1.70 26.70
CA ILE A 309 -55.52 -2.20 28.01
C ILE A 309 -56.59 -1.90 29.05
N ASP A 310 -56.62 -2.68 30.14
CA ASP A 310 -57.55 -2.46 31.26
C ASP A 310 -57.10 -1.24 32.09
N LYS A 311 -58.00 -0.68 32.87
CA LYS A 311 -57.76 0.53 33.67
C LYS A 311 -56.63 0.35 34.68
N GLU A 312 -56.38 -0.88 35.16
CA GLU A 312 -55.36 -1.23 36.13
C GLU A 312 -54.04 -1.69 35.49
N GLU A 313 -54.02 -1.81 34.16
CA GLU A 313 -52.85 -2.16 33.36
C GLU A 313 -52.12 -0.90 32.90
N ASP A 314 -50.79 -0.96 32.84
CA ASP A 314 -49.94 0.17 32.42
C ASP A 314 -49.00 -0.29 31.30
N PHE A 315 -48.91 0.51 30.26
CA PHE A 315 -48.01 0.30 29.14
C PHE A 315 -47.00 1.44 29.05
N ALA A 316 -45.73 1.11 29.23
CA ALA A 316 -44.65 2.06 29.11
C ALA A 316 -43.74 1.69 27.93
N MET A 317 -43.31 2.65 27.18
CA MET A 317 -42.34 2.50 26.13
C MET A 317 -41.05 3.21 26.54
N HIS A 318 -39.98 2.45 26.73
CA HIS A 318 -38.68 3.00 27.05
C HIS A 318 -37.82 3.02 25.77
N GLY A 319 -37.52 4.23 25.28
CA GLY A 319 -36.61 4.43 24.16
C GLY A 319 -35.18 4.67 24.66
N TYR A 320 -34.20 4.09 24.01
CA TYR A 320 -32.79 4.38 24.27
C TYR A 320 -32.34 5.55 23.42
N SER A 321 -31.51 6.42 24.00
CA SER A 321 -30.81 7.46 23.25
C SER A 321 -29.50 6.91 22.68
N PHE A 322 -29.26 7.11 21.41
CA PHE A 322 -28.06 6.66 20.70
C PHE A 322 -27.08 7.82 20.45
N THR A 323 -27.00 8.77 21.37
CA THR A 323 -26.06 9.88 21.30
C THR A 323 -24.62 9.35 21.36
N GLY A 324 -23.73 9.86 20.49
CA GLY A 324 -22.30 9.48 20.47
C GLY A 324 -21.94 8.26 19.61
N ILE A 325 -22.92 7.55 19.04
CA ILE A 325 -22.61 6.41 18.14
C ILE A 325 -21.81 6.86 16.91
N ASN A 326 -22.12 8.05 16.37
CA ASN A 326 -21.40 8.56 15.21
C ASN A 326 -19.92 8.78 15.53
N ASP A 327 -19.60 9.29 16.71
CA ASP A 327 -18.23 9.55 17.16
C ASP A 327 -17.42 8.25 17.28
N VAL A 328 -18.07 7.19 17.76
CA VAL A 328 -17.46 5.85 17.80
C VAL A 328 -17.16 5.31 16.40
N TYR A 329 -18.09 5.49 15.47
CA TYR A 329 -17.85 5.08 14.08
C TYR A 329 -16.74 5.89 13.41
N GLU A 330 -16.66 7.19 13.66
CA GLU A 330 -15.59 8.04 13.15
C GLU A 330 -14.23 7.63 13.72
N SER A 331 -14.17 7.25 15.01
CA SER A 331 -12.95 6.69 15.62
C SER A 331 -12.49 5.41 14.89
N PHE A 332 -13.37 4.45 14.64
CA PHE A 332 -13.02 3.25 13.88
C PHE A 332 -12.57 3.55 12.46
N MET A 333 -13.15 4.56 11.80
CA MET A 333 -12.69 4.96 10.46
C MET A 333 -11.25 5.48 10.49
N LEU A 334 -10.89 6.24 11.53
CA LEU A 334 -9.53 6.75 11.74
C LEU A 334 -8.55 5.61 12.04
N ASP A 335 -8.90 4.70 12.94
CA ASP A 335 -8.06 3.56 13.32
C ASP A 335 -7.78 2.64 12.12
N ILE A 336 -8.81 2.29 11.35
CA ILE A 336 -8.65 1.47 10.13
C ILE A 336 -7.83 2.21 9.07
N SER A 337 -8.06 3.51 8.90
CA SER A 337 -7.33 4.34 7.96
C SER A 337 -5.84 4.42 8.33
N GLY A 338 -5.54 4.62 9.62
CA GLY A 338 -4.17 4.61 10.14
C GLY A 338 -3.49 3.26 9.95
N ALA A 339 -4.17 2.16 10.32
CA ALA A 339 -3.64 0.82 10.14
C ALA A 339 -3.42 0.46 8.66
N ALA A 340 -4.30 0.91 7.75
CA ALA A 340 -4.18 0.66 6.32
C ALA A 340 -3.22 1.60 5.60
N GLU A 341 -2.72 2.65 6.25
CA GLU A 341 -1.91 3.73 5.66
C GLU A 341 -2.60 4.40 4.45
N ILE A 342 -3.93 4.46 4.48
CA ILE A 342 -4.74 5.08 3.42
C ILE A 342 -5.58 6.19 4.03
N PRO A 343 -5.52 7.43 3.54
CA PRO A 343 -6.33 8.53 4.06
C PRO A 343 -7.82 8.19 4.11
N VAL A 344 -8.51 8.66 5.16
CA VAL A 344 -9.93 8.36 5.40
C VAL A 344 -10.79 8.67 4.18
N ASP A 345 -10.55 9.82 3.53
CA ASP A 345 -11.29 10.25 2.34
C ASP A 345 -11.13 9.28 1.19
N LYS A 346 -9.90 8.78 1.01
CA LYS A 346 -9.58 7.80 -0.02
C LYS A 346 -10.22 6.45 0.29
N LEU A 347 -10.12 6.01 1.56
CA LEU A 347 -10.60 4.70 1.95
C LEU A 347 -12.12 4.64 2.01
N PHE A 348 -12.75 5.60 2.68
CA PHE A 348 -14.19 5.60 2.96
C PHE A 348 -15.02 6.50 2.02
N GLY A 349 -14.37 7.36 1.23
CA GLY A 349 -15.05 8.28 0.32
C GLY A 349 -15.74 9.46 1.02
N ARG A 350 -15.47 9.67 2.31
CA ARG A 350 -15.97 10.78 3.12
C ARG A 350 -14.96 11.13 4.22
N SER A 351 -14.91 12.40 4.59
CA SER A 351 -14.15 12.85 5.77
C SER A 351 -15.00 12.81 7.02
N PRO A 352 -14.44 12.45 8.19
CA PRO A 352 -15.07 12.65 9.48
C PRO A 352 -15.37 14.14 9.73
N SER A 353 -16.38 14.43 10.55
CA SER A 353 -16.76 15.80 10.89
C SER A 353 -15.59 16.54 11.56
N GLY A 354 -15.20 17.70 11.03
CA GLY A 354 -14.10 18.52 11.57
C GLY A 354 -12.70 18.14 11.08
N PHE A 355 -12.54 17.06 10.34
CA PHE A 355 -11.29 16.72 9.64
C PHE A 355 -11.32 17.29 8.22
N ASN A 356 -10.65 18.40 8.01
CA ASN A 356 -10.21 18.77 6.68
C ASN A 356 -8.98 17.92 6.37
N SER A 357 -9.17 16.81 5.67
CA SER A 357 -8.06 16.13 5.03
C SER A 357 -7.53 17.05 3.93
N GLY A 358 -6.59 17.89 4.33
CA GLY A 358 -6.03 18.88 3.46
C GLY A 358 -5.31 18.26 2.27
N ALA A 359 -5.06 19.04 1.24
CA ALA A 359 -4.24 18.66 0.10
C ALA A 359 -2.90 18.02 0.53
N GLU A 360 -2.39 18.40 1.70
CA GLU A 360 -1.16 17.87 2.32
C GLU A 360 -1.25 16.38 2.69
N THR A 361 -2.35 15.93 3.32
CA THR A 361 -2.53 14.50 3.65
C THR A 361 -2.61 13.64 2.40
N LEU A 362 -3.27 14.13 1.36
CA LEU A 362 -3.30 13.45 0.07
C LEU A 362 -1.94 13.44 -0.62
N GLN A 363 -1.17 14.54 -0.50
CA GLN A 363 0.18 14.59 -1.05
C GLN A 363 1.10 13.56 -0.36
N ASN A 364 1.12 13.54 0.97
CA ASN A 364 1.89 12.56 1.75
C ASN A 364 1.52 11.11 1.38
N TYR A 365 0.24 10.85 1.15
CA TYR A 365 -0.18 9.52 0.68
C TYR A 365 0.37 9.19 -0.71
N TYR A 366 0.35 10.13 -1.65
CA TYR A 366 0.91 9.89 -2.97
C TYR A 366 2.43 9.72 -2.93
N ASP A 367 3.12 10.44 -2.07
CA ASP A 367 4.56 10.27 -1.85
C ASP A 367 4.87 8.87 -1.29
N THR A 368 4.04 8.36 -0.35
CA THR A 368 4.13 6.97 0.13
C THR A 368 3.86 5.95 -0.99
N ILE A 369 2.90 6.21 -1.89
CA ILE A 369 2.66 5.32 -3.04
C ILE A 369 3.84 5.34 -4.02
N ASP A 370 4.48 6.52 -4.23
CA ASP A 370 5.67 6.63 -5.06
C ASP A 370 6.84 5.85 -4.47
N GLU A 371 7.09 5.97 -3.15
CA GLU A 371 8.09 5.17 -2.44
C GLU A 371 7.82 3.66 -2.56
N LYS A 372 6.57 3.23 -2.35
CA LYS A 372 6.19 1.82 -2.51
C LYS A 372 6.35 1.31 -3.94
N ARG A 373 6.18 2.17 -4.97
CA ARG A 373 6.45 1.78 -6.37
C ARG A 373 7.93 1.51 -6.61
N GLU A 374 8.78 2.42 -6.13
CA GLU A 374 10.23 2.25 -6.27
C GLU A 374 10.73 1.01 -5.53
N THR A 375 10.19 0.73 -4.35
CA THR A 375 10.64 -0.38 -3.52
C THR A 375 10.13 -1.74 -3.99
N TYR A 376 8.85 -1.85 -4.35
CA TYR A 376 8.21 -3.17 -4.57
C TYR A 376 7.82 -3.46 -6.02
N VAL A 377 7.77 -2.43 -6.88
CA VAL A 377 7.25 -2.58 -8.24
C VAL A 377 8.34 -2.42 -9.30
N LEU A 378 9.35 -1.59 -9.04
CA LEU A 378 10.39 -1.25 -10.04
C LEU A 378 11.17 -2.47 -10.50
N GLU A 379 11.78 -3.22 -9.58
CA GLU A 379 12.58 -4.40 -9.90
C GLU A 379 11.77 -5.50 -10.64
N PRO A 380 10.56 -5.92 -10.16
CA PRO A 380 9.68 -6.80 -10.92
C PRO A 380 9.34 -6.30 -12.32
N LEU A 381 9.13 -5.00 -12.47
CA LEU A 381 8.81 -4.37 -13.76
C LEU A 381 10.01 -4.38 -14.69
N GLU A 382 11.19 -4.02 -14.20
CA GLU A 382 12.44 -4.06 -14.98
C GLU A 382 12.73 -5.46 -15.51
N LYS A 383 12.66 -6.49 -14.66
CA LYS A 383 12.84 -7.89 -15.05
C LYS A 383 11.89 -8.27 -16.18
N LEU A 384 10.63 -7.86 -16.09
CA LEU A 384 9.63 -8.13 -17.13
C LEU A 384 9.88 -7.35 -18.42
N ILE A 385 10.19 -6.08 -18.31
CA ILE A 385 10.45 -5.23 -19.49
C ILE A 385 11.70 -5.70 -20.23
N ARG A 386 12.76 -6.15 -19.54
CA ARG A 386 13.94 -6.77 -20.19
C ARG A 386 13.54 -7.97 -21.05
N ILE A 387 12.70 -8.87 -20.53
CA ILE A 387 12.19 -10.04 -21.30
C ILE A 387 11.41 -9.58 -22.54
N ILE A 388 10.53 -8.58 -22.37
CA ILE A 388 9.73 -8.05 -23.49
C ILE A 388 10.62 -7.36 -24.52
N THR A 389 11.66 -6.64 -24.07
CA THR A 389 12.61 -5.93 -24.94
C THR A 389 13.38 -6.89 -25.82
N VAL A 390 13.92 -7.98 -25.24
CA VAL A 390 14.61 -9.01 -26.05
C VAL A 390 13.64 -9.64 -27.05
N SER A 391 12.45 -9.98 -26.64
CA SER A 391 11.45 -10.53 -27.56
C SER A 391 11.02 -9.54 -28.65
N ALA A 392 11.00 -8.24 -28.35
CA ALA A 392 10.59 -7.22 -29.35
C ALA A 392 11.73 -6.79 -30.27
N LEU A 393 12.95 -6.64 -29.75
CA LEU A 393 14.08 -6.05 -30.46
C LEU A 393 15.19 -7.06 -30.79
N GLY A 394 15.32 -8.16 -30.04
CA GLY A 394 16.39 -9.14 -30.14
C GLY A 394 17.61 -8.83 -29.28
N GLU A 395 17.67 -7.67 -28.65
CA GLU A 395 18.78 -7.20 -27.81
C GLU A 395 18.26 -6.35 -26.64
N ILE A 396 19.04 -6.22 -25.57
CA ILE A 396 18.75 -5.31 -24.46
C ILE A 396 19.68 -4.10 -24.60
N PRO A 397 19.15 -2.87 -24.71
CA PRO A 397 19.98 -1.67 -24.63
C PRO A 397 20.66 -1.54 -23.27
N ASP A 398 21.95 -1.17 -23.23
CA ASP A 398 22.71 -1.02 -21.98
C ASP A 398 22.18 0.12 -21.10
N ASP A 399 21.52 1.10 -21.70
CA ASP A 399 20.96 2.30 -21.08
C ASP A 399 19.45 2.19 -20.81
N LEU A 400 18.89 0.96 -20.80
CA LEU A 400 17.48 0.73 -20.54
C LEU A 400 17.14 1.03 -19.08
N GLU A 401 16.44 2.12 -18.85
CA GLU A 401 15.99 2.57 -17.54
C GLU A 401 14.47 2.77 -17.53
N ILE A 402 13.83 2.45 -16.40
CA ILE A 402 12.40 2.64 -16.22
C ILE A 402 12.17 3.76 -15.21
N SER A 403 11.28 4.67 -15.54
CA SER A 403 10.83 5.71 -14.62
C SER A 403 9.30 5.75 -14.54
N PHE A 404 8.78 5.91 -13.34
CA PHE A 404 7.34 6.03 -13.15
C PHE A 404 6.85 7.46 -13.39
N ASN A 405 5.70 7.58 -14.03
CA ASN A 405 5.00 8.86 -14.08
C ASN A 405 4.47 9.22 -12.68
N PRO A 406 4.50 10.49 -12.25
CA PRO A 406 4.00 10.91 -10.95
C PRO A 406 2.58 10.40 -10.69
N VAL A 407 2.30 9.89 -9.47
CA VAL A 407 0.97 9.38 -9.10
C VAL A 407 -0.06 10.50 -9.13
N ARG A 408 0.30 11.67 -8.60
CA ARG A 408 -0.54 12.86 -8.65
C ARG A 408 -0.33 13.61 -9.96
N ARG A 409 -1.41 13.73 -10.71
CA ARG A 409 -1.45 14.69 -11.83
C ARG A 409 -1.95 16.02 -11.31
N PRO A 410 -1.19 17.11 -11.49
CA PRO A 410 -1.67 18.43 -11.16
C PRO A 410 -2.98 18.74 -11.89
N SER A 411 -3.90 19.44 -11.24
CA SER A 411 -5.09 19.96 -11.88
C SER A 411 -4.73 20.98 -12.97
N ASP A 412 -5.65 21.27 -13.86
CA ASP A 412 -5.37 22.20 -14.96
C ASP A 412 -5.06 23.63 -14.44
N LEU A 413 -5.63 24.02 -13.29
CA LEU A 413 -5.27 25.25 -12.59
C LEU A 413 -3.84 25.19 -12.04
N GLU A 414 -3.50 24.10 -11.33
CA GLU A 414 -2.14 23.92 -10.80
C GLU A 414 -1.11 23.86 -11.93
N LYS A 415 -1.41 23.19 -13.06
CA LYS A 415 -0.53 23.19 -14.25
C LYS A 415 -0.31 24.59 -14.80
N SER A 416 -1.36 25.40 -14.88
CA SER A 416 -1.27 26.78 -15.32
C SER A 416 -0.41 27.61 -14.37
N ASP A 417 -0.61 27.46 -13.06
CA ASP A 417 0.18 28.15 -12.04
C ASP A 417 1.65 27.74 -12.06
N ILE A 418 1.93 26.43 -12.17
CA ILE A 418 3.28 25.88 -12.29
C ILE A 418 3.93 26.43 -13.56
N ALA A 419 3.22 26.39 -14.69
CA ALA A 419 3.72 26.89 -15.96
C ALA A 419 4.06 28.39 -15.89
N GLN A 420 3.20 29.20 -15.28
CA GLN A 420 3.44 30.63 -15.12
C GLN A 420 4.64 30.90 -14.21
N LYS A 421 4.70 30.24 -13.04
CA LYS A 421 5.79 30.39 -12.07
C LYS A 421 7.14 29.95 -12.61
N ASN A 422 7.17 28.90 -13.42
CA ASN A 422 8.41 28.38 -13.99
C ASN A 422 8.84 29.13 -15.26
N ALA A 423 7.89 29.61 -16.08
CA ALA A 423 8.20 30.37 -17.27
C ALA A 423 8.75 31.76 -16.96
N GLN A 424 8.24 32.41 -15.90
CA GLN A 424 8.66 33.77 -15.55
C GLN A 424 10.17 33.89 -15.30
N PRO A 425 10.82 33.03 -14.46
CA PRO A 425 12.27 33.09 -14.27
C PRO A 425 13.08 32.85 -15.56
N ILE A 426 12.57 31.97 -16.47
CA ILE A 426 13.23 31.72 -17.75
C ILE A 426 13.16 32.95 -18.65
N PHE A 427 11.99 33.61 -18.70
CA PHE A 427 11.84 34.86 -19.44
C PHE A 427 12.70 35.98 -18.86
N ASP A 428 12.76 36.10 -17.53
CA ASP A 428 13.58 37.11 -16.86
C ASP A 428 15.08 36.85 -17.09
N ALA A 429 15.54 35.62 -17.06
CA ALA A 429 16.91 35.23 -17.37
C ALA A 429 17.26 35.48 -18.86
N TYR A 430 16.35 35.19 -19.77
CA TYR A 430 16.50 35.48 -21.19
C TYR A 430 16.52 36.99 -21.44
N ALA A 431 15.59 37.74 -20.88
CA ALA A 431 15.55 39.19 -21.01
C ALA A 431 16.77 39.88 -20.39
N GLY A 432 17.32 39.31 -19.31
CA GLY A 432 18.57 39.75 -18.68
C GLY A 432 19.84 39.37 -19.45
N GLY A 433 19.73 38.63 -20.54
CA GLY A 433 20.88 38.16 -21.32
C GLY A 433 21.74 37.11 -20.61
N LEU A 434 21.20 36.45 -19.56
CA LEU A 434 21.89 35.41 -18.80
C LEU A 434 21.89 34.06 -19.52
N ILE A 435 20.85 33.80 -20.33
CA ILE A 435 20.68 32.59 -21.13
C ILE A 435 20.33 32.95 -22.57
N GLY A 436 20.79 32.15 -23.55
CA GLY A 436 20.42 32.30 -24.95
C GLY A 436 19.02 31.78 -25.25
N LYS A 437 18.51 32.12 -26.44
CA LYS A 437 17.18 31.74 -26.92
C LYS A 437 17.03 30.20 -27.01
N GLY A 438 18.09 29.50 -27.47
CA GLY A 438 18.11 28.05 -27.57
C GLY A 438 17.97 27.38 -26.20
N THR A 439 18.66 27.89 -25.19
CA THR A 439 18.55 27.38 -23.80
C THR A 439 17.15 27.65 -23.23
N ALA A 440 16.60 28.84 -23.42
CA ALA A 440 15.26 29.18 -22.93
C ALA A 440 14.18 28.28 -23.55
N LEU A 441 14.25 27.99 -24.86
CA LEU A 441 13.33 27.07 -25.55
C LEU A 441 13.47 25.64 -25.04
N LYS A 442 14.69 25.17 -24.75
CA LYS A 442 14.95 23.85 -24.20
C LYS A 442 14.34 23.67 -22.80
N GLU A 443 14.51 24.66 -21.93
CA GLU A 443 13.90 24.68 -20.59
C GLU A 443 12.36 24.67 -20.66
N LEU A 444 11.77 25.48 -21.54
CA LEU A 444 10.32 25.48 -21.75
C LEU A 444 9.81 24.14 -22.29
N LYS A 445 10.58 23.49 -23.20
CA LYS A 445 10.23 22.18 -23.71
C LYS A 445 10.27 21.09 -22.63
N GLN A 446 11.26 21.10 -21.73
CA GLN A 446 11.32 20.17 -20.61
C GLN A 446 10.08 20.29 -19.69
N GLN A 447 9.58 21.50 -19.49
CA GLN A 447 8.39 21.72 -18.70
C GLN A 447 7.09 21.29 -19.39
N SER A 448 7.09 21.10 -20.70
CA SER A 448 5.90 20.68 -21.44
C SER A 448 5.37 19.30 -21.00
N SER A 449 6.26 18.41 -20.57
CA SER A 449 5.89 17.08 -20.06
C SER A 449 5.07 17.14 -18.77
N ILE A 450 5.31 18.14 -17.92
CA ILE A 450 4.62 18.32 -16.62
C ILE A 450 3.36 19.17 -16.80
N THR A 451 3.48 20.28 -17.55
CA THR A 451 2.43 21.30 -17.65
C THR A 451 1.46 21.04 -18.79
N GLY A 452 1.90 20.31 -19.84
CA GLY A 452 1.15 20.13 -21.08
C GLY A 452 1.10 21.37 -21.95
N LEU A 453 1.85 22.44 -21.61
CA LEU A 453 2.01 23.65 -22.41
C LEU A 453 3.31 23.59 -23.20
N TRP A 454 3.44 24.43 -24.24
CA TRP A 454 4.62 24.49 -25.13
C TRP A 454 4.99 23.17 -25.82
N THR A 455 4.00 22.31 -26.06
CA THR A 455 4.18 21.01 -26.73
C THR A 455 4.63 21.12 -28.19
N ASN A 456 4.50 22.30 -28.80
CA ASN A 456 4.86 22.54 -30.20
C ASN A 456 6.33 22.97 -30.39
N ILE A 457 7.13 23.04 -29.33
CA ILE A 457 8.55 23.34 -29.42
C ILE A 457 9.28 22.07 -29.91
N THR A 458 9.73 22.07 -31.17
CA THR A 458 10.47 20.96 -31.77
C THR A 458 11.99 21.08 -31.50
N ASP A 459 12.71 19.94 -31.62
CA ASP A 459 14.17 19.94 -31.47
C ASP A 459 14.85 20.78 -32.55
N GLU A 460 14.27 20.81 -33.76
CA GLU A 460 14.73 21.66 -34.86
C GLU A 460 14.68 23.15 -34.48
N MET A 461 13.57 23.61 -33.88
CA MET A 461 13.45 25.00 -33.42
C MET A 461 14.49 25.35 -32.35
N ILE A 462 14.84 24.39 -31.50
CA ILE A 462 15.87 24.57 -30.47
C ILE A 462 17.26 24.66 -31.13
N GLN A 463 17.56 23.80 -32.08
CA GLN A 463 18.84 23.86 -32.82
C GLN A 463 19.01 25.14 -33.63
N ASP A 464 17.98 25.54 -34.36
CA ASP A 464 17.99 26.80 -35.10
C ASP A 464 18.21 28.01 -34.16
N ALA A 465 17.62 27.97 -32.98
CA ALA A 465 17.82 29.02 -31.99
C ALA A 465 19.25 29.02 -31.40
N TYR A 466 19.88 27.87 -31.18
CA TYR A 466 21.30 27.79 -30.79
C TYR A 466 22.23 28.31 -31.88
N GLU A 467 21.95 28.04 -33.16
CA GLU A 467 22.73 28.59 -34.27
C GLU A 467 22.58 30.11 -34.41
N GLU A 468 21.37 30.61 -34.13
CA GLU A 468 21.10 32.05 -34.09
C GLU A 468 21.85 32.73 -32.93
N ASP A 469 21.83 32.15 -31.72
CA ASP A 469 22.56 32.65 -30.56
C ASP A 469 24.09 32.69 -30.86
N LYS A 470 24.64 31.63 -31.42
CA LYS A 470 26.05 31.56 -31.78
C LYS A 470 26.45 32.62 -32.80
N ARG A 471 25.63 32.86 -33.84
CA ARG A 471 25.90 33.93 -34.82
C ARG A 471 25.90 35.30 -34.16
N LYS A 472 24.99 35.58 -33.24
CA LYS A 472 24.95 36.84 -32.48
C LYS A 472 26.20 37.03 -31.62
N GLU A 473 26.66 35.97 -30.92
CA GLU A 473 27.90 36.02 -30.16
C GLU A 473 29.13 36.29 -31.02
N GLU A 474 29.18 35.69 -32.21
CA GLU A 474 30.24 35.92 -33.20
C GLU A 474 30.23 37.37 -33.71
N GLU A 475 29.07 37.92 -34.12
CA GLU A 475 28.87 39.31 -34.55
C GLU A 475 29.23 40.31 -33.42
N GLU A 476 28.80 40.03 -32.17
CA GLU A 476 29.14 40.88 -31.01
C GLU A 476 30.65 40.85 -30.71
N SER A 477 31.30 39.69 -30.87
CA SER A 477 32.73 39.55 -30.65
C SER A 477 33.54 40.27 -31.76
N GLU A 478 33.08 40.22 -33.00
CA GLU A 478 33.68 40.97 -34.13
C GLU A 478 33.52 42.48 -33.94
N ASN A 479 32.30 42.96 -33.58
CA ASN A 479 32.04 44.36 -33.27
C ASN A 479 32.88 44.88 -32.10
N ARG A 480 33.06 44.05 -31.07
CA ARG A 480 33.92 44.37 -29.90
C ARG A 480 35.38 44.48 -30.29
N ASN A 481 35.84 43.59 -31.17
CA ASN A 481 37.22 43.60 -31.67
C ASN A 481 37.45 44.80 -32.61
N GLU A 482 36.48 45.17 -33.44
CA GLU A 482 36.54 46.37 -34.28
C GLU A 482 36.59 47.66 -33.45
N LEU A 483 35.75 47.74 -32.38
CA LEU A 483 35.73 48.85 -31.43
C LEU A 483 37.06 48.94 -30.67
N MET A 484 37.62 47.82 -30.24
CA MET A 484 38.96 47.81 -29.63
C MET A 484 40.07 48.21 -30.59
N ALA A 485 40.01 47.73 -31.84
CA ALA A 485 40.97 48.12 -32.87
C ALA A 485 40.89 49.62 -33.24
N ALA A 486 39.65 50.15 -33.30
CA ALA A 486 39.44 51.59 -33.48
C ALA A 486 39.89 52.43 -32.30
N ALA A 487 39.73 51.93 -31.05
CA ALA A 487 40.23 52.60 -29.85
C ALA A 487 41.76 52.56 -29.74
N LEU A 488 42.39 51.49 -30.21
CA LEU A 488 43.86 51.37 -30.29
C LEU A 488 44.46 52.16 -31.44
N GLY A 489 43.74 52.36 -32.54
CA GLY A 489 44.16 53.10 -33.72
C GLY A 489 44.07 54.63 -33.56
N SER A 490 43.34 55.13 -32.54
CA SER A 490 43.23 56.58 -32.23
C SER A 490 44.21 57.07 -31.17
N GLY A 491 45.19 56.23 -30.76
CA GLY A 491 46.13 56.50 -29.67
C GLY A 491 47.53 56.91 -30.09
N ASP A 492 47.69 57.75 -31.12
CA ASP A 492 48.93 58.48 -31.28
C ASP A 492 48.78 59.95 -30.88
N ASN A 493 49.63 60.38 -29.91
CA ASN A 493 49.80 61.71 -29.37
C ASN A 493 48.88 62.11 -28.18
N VAL A 494 49.30 61.76 -26.96
CA VAL A 494 49.54 62.71 -25.86
C VAL A 494 50.19 61.95 -24.67
N PHE A 495 51.49 61.81 -24.68
CA PHE A 495 52.29 61.58 -23.47
C PHE A 495 53.34 62.66 -23.35
N THR A 496 53.07 63.75 -22.61
CA THR A 496 54.08 64.45 -21.88
C THR A 496 53.46 65.18 -20.68
N LYS A 497 54.02 64.89 -19.48
CA LYS A 497 53.99 65.66 -18.22
C LYS A 497 52.61 65.73 -17.49
N GLU A 498 52.53 65.33 -16.25
CA GLU A 498 53.31 65.71 -15.09
C GLU A 498 53.07 64.69 -13.92
N ALA A 499 54.11 64.50 -13.16
CA ALA A 499 54.12 63.83 -11.86
C ALA A 499 53.42 64.70 -10.80
N GLY A 500 52.72 64.10 -9.86
CA GLY A 500 52.14 64.79 -8.71
C GLY A 500 51.39 63.87 -7.79
N GLU A 501 52.12 63.30 -6.84
CA GLU A 501 51.77 62.96 -5.43
C GLU A 501 50.35 62.50 -5.07
N SER A 502 50.36 61.33 -4.48
CA SER A 502 49.29 60.81 -3.57
C SER A 502 49.08 61.75 -2.33
N PRO A 503 47.95 61.65 -1.65
CA PRO A 503 48.06 61.03 -0.32
C PRO A 503 46.95 59.99 -0.01
N ILE A 504 47.42 59.01 0.70
CA ILE A 504 46.78 58.13 1.66
C ILE A 504 45.93 58.98 2.63
N ASP A 505 44.69 58.59 2.88
CA ASP A 505 44.28 58.52 4.26
C ASP A 505 43.20 57.50 4.56
N LYS A 506 43.41 56.95 5.73
CA LYS A 506 42.72 55.92 6.47
C LYS A 506 41.39 56.42 7.05
N SER A 507 40.56 55.50 7.29
CA SER A 507 39.66 55.30 8.43
C SER A 507 38.25 54.97 7.94
N ASN A 508 37.52 54.09 8.47
CA ASN A 508 37.52 53.55 9.82
C ASN A 508 36.63 52.30 9.87
N LYS A 509 37.03 51.47 10.75
CA LYS A 509 36.28 50.37 11.37
C LYS A 509 34.93 50.82 11.93
N ASN A 510 33.96 49.95 11.91
CA ASN A 510 33.25 49.42 13.07
C ASN A 510 31.77 49.16 12.87
N ALA A 511 31.44 48.08 13.42
CA ALA A 511 30.22 47.67 14.14
C ALA A 511 29.04 47.27 13.27
N GLY A 512 28.46 46.11 13.40
CA GLY A 512 28.35 45.13 14.48
C GLY A 512 26.88 44.89 14.77
N PHE A 513 26.52 43.63 14.76
CA PHE A 513 25.37 43.03 15.47
C PHE A 513 24.00 43.74 15.49
N SER A 514 23.01 43.12 14.87
CA SER A 514 21.87 42.51 15.56
C SER A 514 21.22 41.48 14.68
#